data_1e684671d56bec106f7c034b782ca488
#
_entry.id   1e684671d56bec106f7c034b782ca488
#
_cell.length_a   1.000
_cell.length_b   1.000
_cell.length_c   1.000
_cell.angle_alpha   90.00
_cell.angle_beta   90.00
_cell.angle_gamma   90.00
#
_symmetry.space_group_name_H-M   'P 1'
#
loop_
_entity.id
_entity.type
_entity.pdbx_description
1 polymer ?
#
loop_
_entity_poly.entity_id
_entity_poly.type
_entity_poly.pdbx_seq_one_letter_code
_entity_poly.pdbx_strand_id
1 'polypeptide(L)'
;MILQPCAVADWYCPLPFRHAYVDSTGVAACCQTPRQSVSLDQWTTSPYLVELQQQILQGNMPSVCSGCQQQERTHGRSLRTDSQRDYNYQRFVDTKIDFVDYRASNICNFKCRSCEPAFSHGIAAEARNNTVMAKYYPVLDTKTVAIDAANIEWARENLAQINRLMITGGEPTYMPEIQLLVEKIVYDQLDIDVMITTNASFVNDFWCEATRLYPKLHWTVSLDAVGPAAEIVRHGTKWSMVERNVRWLSQHAASMDINTVVTNLNVMQLAPLLTFVHEIQQESRTPRGRHGDNGCRHQFHVSQRPYYLAVDNLSQELQDRAIRHLAQCLTLDLDTEQARTIHGVLAQVQQAKFDSVLWQRSVVFNTELDRIRGQNHLSLYD
;
A
#
# COMPACT_ATOMS: atom_id res chain seq x y z
N MET A 1 24.91 5.46 -31.04
CA MET A 1 24.71 6.94 -31.16
C MET A 1 23.89 7.31 -29.94
N ILE A 2 24.54 7.83 -28.91
CA ILE A 2 23.90 8.20 -27.63
C ILE A 2 23.20 9.53 -27.88
N LEU A 3 21.87 9.52 -27.92
CA LEU A 3 21.08 10.74 -27.99
C LEU A 3 21.25 11.51 -26.67
N GLN A 4 21.82 12.71 -26.74
CA GLN A 4 21.85 13.65 -25.61
C GLN A 4 20.42 13.97 -25.15
N PRO A 5 20.17 14.17 -23.83
CA PRO A 5 18.85 14.54 -23.35
C PRO A 5 18.48 15.94 -23.89
N CYS A 6 17.50 15.98 -24.75
CA CYS A 6 16.92 17.22 -25.25
C CYS A 6 16.14 17.90 -24.10
N ALA A 7 16.43 19.19 -23.87
CA ALA A 7 15.92 20.00 -22.77
C ALA A 7 14.49 20.53 -23.01
N VAL A 8 13.57 19.69 -23.43
CA VAL A 8 12.13 19.92 -23.32
C VAL A 8 11.66 18.96 -22.23
N ALA A 9 10.89 19.42 -21.28
CA ALA A 9 10.36 18.62 -20.17
C ALA A 9 9.50 17.48 -20.75
N ASP A 10 10.15 16.39 -21.14
CA ASP A 10 9.55 15.22 -21.75
C ASP A 10 8.79 14.45 -20.68
N TRP A 11 7.49 14.60 -20.67
CA TRP A 11 6.60 13.94 -19.73
C TRP A 11 6.32 12.50 -20.18
N TYR A 12 7.33 11.64 -20.13
CA TYR A 12 7.14 10.24 -20.44
C TYR A 12 6.86 9.41 -19.18
N CYS A 13 5.92 8.45 -19.29
CA CYS A 13 5.61 7.45 -18.27
C CYS A 13 5.43 6.06 -18.95
N PRO A 14 6.12 5.00 -18.53
CA PRO A 14 5.98 3.68 -19.13
C PRO A 14 4.66 2.97 -18.76
N LEU A 15 4.02 3.34 -17.64
CA LEU A 15 2.87 2.62 -17.11
C LEU A 15 1.70 2.51 -18.10
N PRO A 16 1.28 3.55 -18.85
CA PRO A 16 0.21 3.40 -19.81
C PRO A 16 0.50 2.40 -20.95
N PHE A 17 1.75 2.00 -21.12
CA PHE A 17 2.17 1.07 -22.17
C PHE A 17 2.39 -0.36 -21.65
N ARG A 18 2.63 -0.52 -20.35
CA ARG A 18 3.07 -1.80 -19.75
C ARG A 18 2.23 -2.26 -18.58
N HIS A 19 1.48 -1.37 -17.95
CA HIS A 19 0.82 -1.64 -16.69
C HIS A 19 -0.71 -1.55 -16.81
N ALA A 20 -1.39 -2.40 -16.05
CA ALA A 20 -2.82 -2.29 -15.79
C ALA A 20 -3.06 -2.35 -14.27
N TYR A 21 -3.69 -1.30 -13.75
CA TYR A 21 -4.28 -1.30 -12.42
C TYR A 21 -5.73 -1.78 -12.52
N VAL A 22 -6.09 -2.79 -11.78
CA VAL A 22 -7.40 -3.43 -11.85
C VAL A 22 -8.03 -3.47 -10.47
N ASP A 23 -9.22 -2.92 -10.35
CA ASP A 23 -10.07 -3.08 -9.16
C ASP A 23 -11.53 -3.34 -9.56
N SER A 24 -12.40 -3.47 -8.59
CA SER A 24 -13.84 -3.74 -8.80
C SER A 24 -14.59 -2.65 -9.57
N THR A 25 -13.99 -1.49 -9.79
CA THR A 25 -14.61 -0.37 -10.50
C THR A 25 -14.13 -0.27 -11.94
N GLY A 26 -13.10 -1.05 -12.32
CA GLY A 26 -12.59 -1.14 -13.67
C GLY A 26 -11.08 -1.16 -13.76
N VAL A 27 -10.56 -0.75 -14.92
CA VAL A 27 -9.14 -0.77 -15.25
C VAL A 27 -8.61 0.66 -15.42
N ALA A 28 -7.37 0.87 -15.01
CA ALA A 28 -6.68 2.16 -15.14
C ALA A 28 -5.20 1.96 -15.55
N ALA A 29 -4.58 3.01 -16.08
CA ALA A 29 -3.16 2.97 -16.42
C ALA A 29 -2.24 2.89 -15.19
N CYS A 30 -2.68 3.44 -14.05
CA CYS A 30 -2.02 3.31 -12.75
C CYS A 30 -3.01 3.67 -11.63
N CYS A 31 -2.62 3.46 -10.38
CA CYS A 31 -3.48 3.72 -9.21
C CYS A 31 -3.90 5.20 -9.05
N GLN A 32 -3.25 6.14 -9.75
CA GLN A 32 -3.56 7.58 -9.70
C GLN A 32 -4.46 8.06 -10.85
N THR A 33 -4.67 7.23 -11.89
CA THR A 33 -5.53 7.59 -13.02
C THR A 33 -6.97 7.10 -12.82
N PRO A 34 -7.95 7.77 -13.45
CA PRO A 34 -9.35 7.35 -13.39
C PRO A 34 -9.56 5.93 -13.93
N ARG A 35 -10.42 5.16 -13.23
CA ARG A 35 -10.84 3.84 -13.69
C ARG A 35 -11.80 3.97 -14.85
N GLN A 36 -11.62 3.09 -15.81
CA GLN A 36 -12.55 2.92 -16.93
C GLN A 36 -13.32 1.62 -16.72
N SER A 37 -14.63 1.65 -16.90
CA SER A 37 -15.50 0.48 -16.75
C SER A 37 -15.37 -0.43 -17.98
N VAL A 38 -14.20 -1.03 -18.13
CA VAL A 38 -13.84 -1.97 -19.21
C VAL A 38 -13.13 -3.18 -18.60
N SER A 39 -13.14 -4.33 -19.30
CA SER A 39 -12.31 -5.49 -18.96
C SER A 39 -10.87 -5.29 -19.41
N LEU A 40 -9.96 -6.13 -18.90
CA LEU A 40 -8.56 -6.14 -19.34
C LEU A 40 -8.40 -6.41 -20.83
N ASP A 41 -9.27 -7.24 -21.44
CA ASP A 41 -9.27 -7.48 -22.89
C ASP A 41 -9.53 -6.22 -23.71
N GLN A 42 -10.43 -5.36 -23.22
CA GLN A 42 -10.82 -4.12 -23.86
C GLN A 42 -9.87 -2.98 -23.54
N TRP A 43 -9.07 -3.10 -22.48
CA TRP A 43 -8.26 -2.02 -21.97
C TRP A 43 -7.22 -1.51 -22.96
N THR A 44 -6.47 -2.41 -23.60
CA THR A 44 -5.37 -2.05 -24.51
C THR A 44 -5.81 -1.27 -25.75
N THR A 45 -7.09 -1.37 -26.11
CA THR A 45 -7.70 -0.68 -27.25
C THR A 45 -8.68 0.42 -26.81
N SER A 46 -8.80 0.68 -25.52
CA SER A 46 -9.76 1.67 -25.02
C SER A 46 -9.40 3.08 -25.51
N PRO A 47 -10.38 3.89 -25.96
CA PRO A 47 -10.12 5.26 -26.43
C PRO A 47 -9.40 6.10 -25.37
N TYR A 48 -9.72 5.91 -24.11
CA TYR A 48 -9.07 6.60 -22.99
C TYR A 48 -7.56 6.31 -22.93
N LEU A 49 -7.18 5.02 -22.99
CA LEU A 49 -5.77 4.63 -22.92
C LEU A 49 -5.00 5.15 -24.13
N VAL A 50 -5.59 5.01 -25.34
CA VAL A 50 -4.98 5.49 -26.60
C VAL A 50 -4.73 7.00 -26.55
N GLU A 51 -5.70 7.79 -26.09
CA GLU A 51 -5.53 9.24 -25.95
C GLU A 51 -4.44 9.58 -24.91
N LEU A 52 -4.43 8.91 -23.76
CA LEU A 52 -3.41 9.09 -22.72
C LEU A 52 -2.00 8.80 -23.26
N GLN A 53 -1.83 7.72 -24.01
CA GLN A 53 -0.58 7.35 -24.64
C GLN A 53 -0.12 8.37 -25.68
N GLN A 54 -1.04 8.87 -26.51
CA GLN A 54 -0.74 9.90 -27.52
C GLN A 54 -0.21 11.18 -26.87
N GLN A 55 -0.84 11.66 -25.80
CA GLN A 55 -0.38 12.86 -25.08
C GLN A 55 1.05 12.64 -24.53
N ILE A 56 1.32 11.49 -23.93
CA ILE A 56 2.63 11.12 -23.37
C ILE A 56 3.69 11.01 -24.48
N LEU A 57 3.39 10.40 -25.61
CA LEU A 57 4.33 10.27 -26.73
C LEU A 57 4.68 11.62 -27.38
N GLN A 58 3.76 12.59 -27.30
CA GLN A 58 3.99 13.97 -27.72
C GLN A 58 4.81 14.79 -26.69
N GLY A 59 5.17 14.19 -25.55
CA GLY A 59 5.88 14.87 -24.45
C GLY A 59 4.97 15.74 -23.57
N ASN A 60 3.66 15.70 -23.79
CA ASN A 60 2.68 16.44 -23.01
C ASN A 60 2.37 15.74 -21.69
N MET A 61 2.17 16.53 -20.64
CA MET A 61 1.69 16.01 -19.36
C MET A 61 0.16 15.93 -19.37
N PRO A 62 -0.44 14.73 -19.28
CA PRO A 62 -1.87 14.61 -19.13
C PRO A 62 -2.33 15.21 -17.79
N SER A 63 -3.50 15.85 -17.77
CA SER A 63 -4.05 16.48 -16.54
C SER A 63 -4.21 15.51 -15.38
N VAL A 64 -4.52 14.24 -15.67
CA VAL A 64 -4.64 13.15 -14.70
C VAL A 64 -3.31 12.78 -14.00
N CYS A 65 -2.17 13.24 -14.54
CA CYS A 65 -0.82 13.02 -14.00
C CYS A 65 -0.35 14.14 -13.05
N SER A 66 -1.21 15.11 -12.72
CA SER A 66 -0.87 16.24 -11.84
C SER A 66 -0.38 15.83 -10.45
N GLY A 67 -0.86 14.68 -9.92
CA GLY A 67 -0.38 14.12 -8.66
C GLY A 67 1.11 13.75 -8.70
N CYS A 68 1.56 13.07 -9.75
CA CYS A 68 2.99 12.77 -9.95
C CYS A 68 3.82 14.06 -10.10
N GLN A 69 3.32 15.04 -10.85
CA GLN A 69 4.01 16.32 -11.01
C GLN A 69 4.20 17.05 -9.68
N GLN A 70 3.17 17.06 -8.85
CA GLN A 70 3.26 17.68 -7.52
C GLN A 70 4.26 16.95 -6.64
N GLN A 71 4.25 15.62 -6.62
CA GLN A 71 5.20 14.80 -5.86
C GLN A 71 6.64 15.06 -6.32
N GLU A 72 6.88 15.16 -7.62
CA GLU A 72 8.21 15.46 -8.17
C GLU A 72 8.70 16.85 -7.78
N ARG A 73 7.82 17.85 -7.76
CA ARG A 73 8.16 19.21 -7.31
C ARG A 73 8.47 19.30 -5.83
N THR A 74 7.79 18.51 -4.99
CA THR A 74 7.96 18.56 -3.52
C THR A 74 9.01 17.61 -3.00
N HIS A 75 9.15 16.43 -3.61
CA HIS A 75 9.99 15.34 -3.10
C HIS A 75 11.03 14.82 -4.09
N GLY A 76 11.04 15.35 -5.33
CA GLY A 76 11.93 14.90 -6.40
C GLY A 76 11.63 13.48 -6.92
N ARG A 77 10.55 12.84 -6.47
CA ARG A 77 10.20 11.45 -6.77
C ARG A 77 8.69 11.27 -6.89
N SER A 78 8.26 10.37 -7.77
CA SER A 78 6.84 10.00 -7.98
C SER A 78 6.74 8.58 -8.52
N LEU A 79 5.51 8.05 -8.59
CA LEU A 79 5.24 6.78 -9.25
C LEU A 79 5.76 6.75 -10.70
N ARG A 80 5.68 7.86 -11.43
CA ARG A 80 6.22 7.98 -12.79
C ARG A 80 7.73 7.80 -12.84
N THR A 81 8.46 8.52 -12.01
CA THR A 81 9.94 8.44 -11.99
C THR A 81 10.43 7.09 -11.49
N ASP A 82 9.70 6.46 -10.57
CA ASP A 82 10.00 5.13 -10.10
C ASP A 82 9.78 4.09 -11.20
N SER A 83 8.65 4.19 -11.93
CA SER A 83 8.37 3.33 -13.06
C SER A 83 9.41 3.48 -14.17
N GLN A 84 9.86 4.70 -14.47
CA GLN A 84 10.93 4.91 -15.45
C GLN A 84 12.21 4.15 -15.04
N ARG A 85 12.55 4.15 -13.76
CA ARG A 85 13.70 3.42 -13.22
C ARG A 85 13.49 1.91 -13.30
N ASP A 86 12.30 1.43 -12.95
CA ASP A 86 11.93 0.00 -13.01
C ASP A 86 12.03 -0.57 -14.42
N TYR A 87 11.72 0.24 -15.42
CA TYR A 87 11.88 -0.12 -16.84
C TYR A 87 13.21 0.38 -17.45
N ASN A 88 14.22 0.67 -16.64
CA ASN A 88 15.55 1.10 -17.10
C ASN A 88 15.51 2.27 -18.07
N TYR A 89 14.57 3.22 -17.89
CA TYR A 89 14.33 4.38 -18.75
C TYR A 89 13.99 4.03 -20.21
N GLN A 90 13.54 2.81 -20.48
CA GLN A 90 13.06 2.41 -21.79
C GLN A 90 11.80 3.18 -22.17
N ARG A 91 11.68 3.52 -23.47
CA ARG A 91 10.48 4.16 -24.04
C ARG A 91 9.76 3.14 -24.91
N PHE A 92 8.48 2.95 -24.63
CA PHE A 92 7.59 2.07 -25.35
C PHE A 92 6.64 2.91 -26.21
N VAL A 93 6.31 2.41 -27.39
CA VAL A 93 5.35 3.00 -28.32
C VAL A 93 4.18 2.05 -28.60
N ASP A 94 4.36 0.78 -28.30
CA ASP A 94 3.37 -0.30 -28.36
C ASP A 94 2.78 -0.58 -26.97
N THR A 95 1.59 -1.12 -26.93
CA THR A 95 0.93 -1.53 -25.69
C THR A 95 1.09 -3.03 -25.50
N LYS A 96 1.75 -3.40 -24.41
CA LYS A 96 1.85 -4.79 -23.96
C LYS A 96 1.77 -4.81 -22.44
N ILE A 97 0.65 -5.29 -21.89
CA ILE A 97 0.51 -5.38 -20.43
C ILE A 97 1.35 -6.54 -19.92
N ASP A 98 2.44 -6.22 -19.26
CA ASP A 98 3.36 -7.15 -18.60
C ASP A 98 3.45 -6.97 -17.08
N PHE A 99 2.82 -5.92 -16.55
CA PHE A 99 2.65 -5.68 -15.13
C PHE A 99 1.17 -5.43 -14.79
N VAL A 100 0.61 -6.28 -13.93
CA VAL A 100 -0.77 -6.14 -13.44
C VAL A 100 -0.74 -5.85 -11.94
N ASP A 101 -1.32 -4.72 -11.53
CA ASP A 101 -1.64 -4.38 -10.12
C ASP A 101 -3.12 -4.73 -9.89
N TYR A 102 -3.35 -5.86 -9.24
CA TYR A 102 -4.66 -6.45 -9.09
C TYR A 102 -5.21 -6.31 -7.67
N ARG A 103 -6.34 -5.62 -7.54
CA ARG A 103 -7.12 -5.47 -6.31
C ARG A 103 -8.40 -6.26 -6.41
N ALA A 104 -8.31 -7.54 -6.09
CA ALA A 104 -9.34 -8.53 -6.38
C ALA A 104 -10.70 -8.22 -5.74
N SER A 105 -10.71 -7.71 -4.51
CA SER A 105 -11.94 -7.52 -3.72
C SER A 105 -11.67 -6.64 -2.49
N ASN A 106 -12.75 -6.25 -1.79
CA ASN A 106 -12.67 -5.65 -0.46
C ASN A 106 -12.89 -6.68 0.67
N ILE A 107 -12.81 -7.98 0.37
CA ILE A 107 -12.86 -9.03 1.39
C ILE A 107 -11.60 -8.92 2.25
N CYS A 108 -11.77 -8.53 3.51
CA CYS A 108 -10.70 -8.37 4.48
C CYS A 108 -11.20 -8.78 5.86
N ASN A 109 -10.40 -9.55 6.58
CA ASN A 109 -10.69 -9.94 7.95
C ASN A 109 -10.35 -8.85 8.99
N PHE A 110 -9.74 -7.72 8.53
CA PHE A 110 -9.45 -6.56 9.38
C PHE A 110 -10.33 -5.37 9.03
N LYS A 111 -10.45 -4.46 10.02
CA LYS A 111 -11.13 -3.17 9.92
C LYS A 111 -10.21 -2.08 10.46
N CYS A 112 -9.06 -1.87 9.80
CA CYS A 112 -8.06 -0.89 10.20
C CYS A 112 -8.65 0.52 10.26
N ARG A 113 -8.25 1.34 11.26
CA ARG A 113 -8.78 2.72 11.44
C ARG A 113 -8.39 3.67 10.31
N SER A 114 -7.28 3.39 9.63
CA SER A 114 -6.78 4.16 8.49
C SER A 114 -7.32 3.67 7.13
N CYS A 115 -8.12 2.57 7.12
CA CYS A 115 -8.64 1.98 5.89
C CYS A 115 -10.03 2.53 5.54
N GLU A 116 -10.51 2.21 4.35
CA GLU A 116 -11.78 2.67 3.82
C GLU A 116 -12.66 1.52 3.29
N PRO A 117 -13.97 1.74 3.09
CA PRO A 117 -14.94 0.73 2.62
C PRO A 117 -14.56 0.04 1.33
N ALA A 118 -13.86 0.74 0.43
CA ALA A 118 -13.41 0.18 -0.84
C ALA A 118 -12.42 -1.00 -0.66
N PHE A 119 -11.71 -1.06 0.48
CA PHE A 119 -10.71 -2.08 0.78
C PHE A 119 -11.06 -2.97 1.98
N SER A 120 -12.21 -2.74 2.64
CA SER A 120 -12.68 -3.59 3.74
C SER A 120 -14.20 -3.64 3.79
N HIS A 121 -14.74 -4.82 3.47
CA HIS A 121 -16.19 -5.06 3.56
C HIS A 121 -16.72 -4.91 5.00
N GLY A 122 -15.87 -5.18 6.00
CA GLY A 122 -16.20 -4.98 7.41
C GLY A 122 -16.38 -3.50 7.76
N ILE A 123 -15.52 -2.61 7.22
CA ILE A 123 -15.67 -1.14 7.35
C ILE A 123 -16.90 -0.68 6.58
N ALA A 124 -17.14 -1.22 5.38
CA ALA A 124 -18.34 -0.93 4.61
C ALA A 124 -19.61 -1.28 5.39
N ALA A 125 -19.62 -2.41 6.10
CA ALA A 125 -20.75 -2.82 6.95
C ALA A 125 -20.91 -1.89 8.17
N GLU A 126 -19.82 -1.50 8.84
CA GLU A 126 -19.89 -0.52 9.95
C GLU A 126 -20.46 0.82 9.48
N ALA A 127 -20.01 1.32 8.32
CA ALA A 127 -20.49 2.58 7.76
C ALA A 127 -21.98 2.54 7.38
N ARG A 128 -22.47 1.42 6.82
CA ARG A 128 -23.90 1.25 6.50
C ARG A 128 -24.81 1.26 7.73
N ASN A 129 -24.31 0.64 8.81
CA ASN A 129 -25.12 0.39 10.00
C ASN A 129 -24.95 1.49 11.06
N ASN A 130 -24.18 2.53 10.77
CA ASN A 130 -23.88 3.59 11.72
C ASN A 130 -23.89 4.97 11.06
N THR A 131 -24.82 5.83 11.48
CA THR A 131 -25.05 7.16 10.90
C THR A 131 -23.89 8.14 11.16
N VAL A 132 -23.09 7.93 12.21
CA VAL A 132 -21.88 8.72 12.45
C VAL A 132 -20.79 8.32 11.48
N MET A 133 -20.53 7.01 11.36
CA MET A 133 -19.51 6.50 10.45
C MET A 133 -19.82 6.81 8.98
N ALA A 134 -21.07 6.77 8.58
CA ALA A 134 -21.50 7.10 7.21
C ALA A 134 -21.06 8.51 6.77
N LYS A 135 -20.93 9.45 7.71
CA LYS A 135 -20.48 10.83 7.41
C LYS A 135 -18.98 10.93 7.06
N TYR A 136 -18.20 9.93 7.43
CA TYR A 136 -16.76 9.87 7.13
C TYR A 136 -16.46 9.22 5.78
N TYR A 137 -17.43 8.51 5.23
CA TYR A 137 -17.32 7.77 3.97
C TYR A 137 -18.44 8.18 3.00
N PRO A 138 -18.36 9.40 2.41
CA PRO A 138 -19.48 10.00 1.67
C PRO A 138 -19.81 9.31 0.34
N VAL A 139 -18.88 8.52 -0.19
CA VAL A 139 -19.11 7.76 -1.44
C VAL A 139 -19.05 6.28 -1.06
N LEU A 140 -20.21 5.74 -0.74
CA LEU A 140 -20.32 4.35 -0.35
C LEU A 140 -20.97 3.54 -1.47
N ASP A 141 -20.14 2.91 -2.30
CA ASP A 141 -20.53 1.58 -2.74
C ASP A 141 -20.15 0.61 -1.60
N THR A 142 -21.14 0.36 -0.74
CA THR A 142 -20.93 -0.34 0.54
C THR A 142 -21.13 -1.83 0.42
N LYS A 143 -21.22 -2.35 -0.78
CA LYS A 143 -21.39 -3.78 -1.01
C LYS A 143 -20.07 -4.51 -0.78
N THR A 144 -20.15 -5.75 -0.35
CA THR A 144 -19.05 -6.68 -0.54
C THR A 144 -18.82 -6.76 -2.04
N VAL A 145 -17.66 -6.34 -2.49
CA VAL A 145 -17.31 -6.40 -3.89
C VAL A 145 -16.95 -7.85 -4.18
N ALA A 146 -17.73 -8.50 -5.00
CA ALA A 146 -17.38 -9.82 -5.51
C ALA A 146 -16.05 -9.72 -6.26
N ILE A 147 -15.25 -10.76 -6.15
CA ILE A 147 -14.04 -10.89 -6.97
C ILE A 147 -14.47 -10.83 -8.43
N ASP A 148 -13.79 -10.01 -9.20
CA ASP A 148 -14.01 -9.94 -10.63
C ASP A 148 -13.44 -11.18 -11.31
N ALA A 149 -14.31 -12.19 -11.47
CA ALA A 149 -13.93 -13.47 -12.05
C ALA A 149 -13.38 -13.34 -13.50
N ALA A 150 -13.87 -12.35 -14.26
CA ALA A 150 -13.41 -12.13 -15.63
C ALA A 150 -11.96 -11.65 -15.68
N ASN A 151 -11.55 -10.74 -14.80
CA ASN A 151 -10.18 -10.26 -14.76
C ASN A 151 -9.21 -11.29 -14.15
N ILE A 152 -9.67 -12.15 -13.22
CA ILE A 152 -8.86 -13.30 -12.75
C ILE A 152 -8.65 -14.29 -13.89
N GLU A 153 -9.70 -14.64 -14.64
CA GLU A 153 -9.56 -15.59 -15.73
C GLU A 153 -8.65 -15.03 -16.84
N TRP A 154 -8.81 -13.74 -17.17
CA TRP A 154 -7.88 -13.09 -18.09
C TRP A 154 -6.43 -13.19 -17.59
N ALA A 155 -6.18 -12.92 -16.31
CA ALA A 155 -4.83 -13.06 -15.75
C ALA A 155 -4.30 -14.49 -15.87
N ARG A 156 -5.13 -15.50 -15.58
CA ARG A 156 -4.76 -16.93 -15.70
C ARG A 156 -4.44 -17.35 -17.13
N GLU A 157 -5.21 -16.87 -18.11
CA GLU A 157 -5.02 -17.15 -19.53
C GLU A 157 -3.78 -16.43 -20.11
N ASN A 158 -3.42 -15.29 -19.54
CA ASN A 158 -2.36 -14.42 -20.04
C ASN A 158 -1.07 -14.45 -19.19
N LEU A 159 -0.90 -15.41 -18.28
CA LEU A 159 0.28 -15.50 -17.41
C LEU A 159 1.60 -15.51 -18.20
N ALA A 160 1.63 -16.10 -19.41
CA ALA A 160 2.85 -16.16 -20.23
C ALA A 160 3.37 -14.78 -20.70
N GLN A 161 2.54 -13.74 -20.68
CA GLN A 161 2.97 -12.37 -21.04
C GLN A 161 3.20 -11.47 -19.84
N ILE A 162 2.77 -11.89 -18.64
CA ILE A 162 2.90 -11.12 -17.40
C ILE A 162 4.30 -11.38 -16.82
N ASN A 163 5.08 -10.34 -16.61
CA ASN A 163 6.37 -10.41 -15.93
C ASN A 163 6.25 -10.08 -14.45
N ARG A 164 5.21 -9.29 -14.08
CA ARG A 164 4.99 -8.81 -12.72
C ARG A 164 3.51 -8.80 -12.37
N LEU A 165 3.18 -9.43 -11.25
CA LEU A 165 1.82 -9.46 -10.70
C LEU A 165 1.86 -8.93 -9.26
N MET A 166 1.26 -7.77 -9.03
CA MET A 166 1.07 -7.20 -7.70
C MET A 166 -0.35 -7.47 -7.25
N ILE A 167 -0.51 -8.10 -6.10
CA ILE A 167 -1.81 -8.48 -5.54
C ILE A 167 -2.03 -7.75 -4.23
N THR A 168 -3.06 -6.90 -4.22
CA THR A 168 -3.46 -6.08 -3.08
C THR A 168 -4.99 -6.14 -2.92
N GLY A 169 -5.58 -5.20 -2.18
CA GLY A 169 -7.03 -5.12 -2.00
C GLY A 169 -7.42 -5.28 -0.54
N GLY A 170 -8.40 -6.14 -0.22
CA GLY A 170 -8.75 -6.48 1.14
C GLY A 170 -7.62 -7.25 1.84
N GLU A 171 -7.75 -8.56 1.98
CA GLU A 171 -6.64 -9.43 2.40
C GLU A 171 -6.48 -10.55 1.36
N PRO A 172 -5.47 -10.46 0.48
CA PRO A 172 -5.30 -11.42 -0.61
C PRO A 172 -5.11 -12.86 -0.15
N THR A 173 -4.40 -13.07 0.97
CA THR A 173 -4.12 -14.43 1.46
C THR A 173 -5.38 -15.14 1.97
N TYR A 174 -6.46 -14.39 2.19
CA TYR A 174 -7.76 -14.90 2.64
C TYR A 174 -8.71 -15.24 1.48
N MET A 175 -8.28 -15.02 0.23
CA MET A 175 -9.10 -15.21 -0.97
C MET A 175 -8.70 -16.50 -1.71
N PRO A 176 -9.59 -17.54 -1.77
CA PRO A 176 -9.25 -18.79 -2.45
C PRO A 176 -8.89 -18.61 -3.93
N GLU A 177 -9.52 -17.67 -4.62
CA GLU A 177 -9.28 -17.41 -6.04
C GLU A 177 -7.87 -16.84 -6.28
N ILE A 178 -7.37 -16.03 -5.36
CA ILE A 178 -5.98 -15.55 -5.40
C ILE A 178 -5.03 -16.70 -5.11
N GLN A 179 -5.36 -17.56 -4.15
CA GLN A 179 -4.56 -18.75 -3.89
C GLN A 179 -4.45 -19.62 -5.15
N LEU A 180 -5.55 -19.91 -5.85
CA LEU A 180 -5.57 -20.71 -7.08
C LEU A 180 -4.74 -20.07 -8.22
N LEU A 181 -4.76 -18.73 -8.34
CA LEU A 181 -3.94 -18.02 -9.32
C LEU A 181 -2.44 -18.18 -9.01
N VAL A 182 -2.06 -17.96 -7.74
CA VAL A 182 -0.66 -18.11 -7.31
C VAL A 182 -0.20 -19.56 -7.34
N GLU A 183 -1.09 -20.51 -7.00
CA GLU A 183 -0.84 -21.95 -7.09
C GLU A 183 -0.38 -22.35 -8.51
N LYS A 184 -1.09 -21.88 -9.53
CA LYS A 184 -0.70 -22.13 -10.93
C LYS A 184 0.68 -21.55 -11.24
N ILE A 185 0.98 -20.32 -10.82
CA ILE A 185 2.29 -19.69 -11.07
C ILE A 185 3.41 -20.47 -10.39
N VAL A 186 3.20 -20.88 -9.15
CA VAL A 186 4.20 -21.59 -8.33
C VAL A 186 4.48 -22.99 -8.87
N TYR A 187 3.45 -23.79 -9.14
CA TYR A 187 3.65 -25.18 -9.56
C TYR A 187 4.06 -25.31 -11.02
N ASP A 188 3.61 -24.41 -11.89
CA ASP A 188 4.08 -24.35 -13.29
C ASP A 188 5.47 -23.67 -13.42
N GLN A 189 6.04 -23.18 -12.31
CA GLN A 189 7.35 -22.47 -12.26
C GLN A 189 7.45 -21.35 -13.29
N LEU A 190 6.39 -20.56 -13.43
CA LEU A 190 6.34 -19.46 -14.41
C LEU A 190 7.31 -18.34 -13.99
N ASP A 191 7.87 -17.62 -14.96
CA ASP A 191 8.87 -16.58 -14.71
C ASP A 191 8.21 -15.21 -14.41
N ILE A 192 7.48 -15.12 -13.28
CA ILE A 192 6.67 -13.95 -12.89
C ILE A 192 7.09 -13.47 -11.50
N ASP A 193 7.40 -12.18 -11.36
CA ASP A 193 7.54 -11.55 -10.03
C ASP A 193 6.16 -11.37 -9.40
N VAL A 194 5.83 -12.17 -8.38
CA VAL A 194 4.57 -12.06 -7.63
C VAL A 194 4.78 -11.28 -6.36
N MET A 195 4.01 -10.21 -6.17
CA MET A 195 4.06 -9.37 -4.98
C MET A 195 2.73 -9.41 -4.26
N ILE A 196 2.74 -9.80 -2.98
CA ILE A 196 1.52 -9.86 -2.17
C ILE A 196 1.63 -8.88 -1.01
N THR A 197 0.68 -7.94 -0.94
CA THR A 197 0.53 -7.09 0.24
C THR A 197 -0.48 -7.73 1.19
N THR A 198 -0.03 -8.03 2.41
CA THR A 198 -0.83 -8.77 3.40
C THR A 198 -0.81 -8.11 4.77
N ASN A 199 -1.84 -8.36 5.57
CA ASN A 199 -1.87 -8.04 6.99
C ASN A 199 -1.18 -9.14 7.86
N ALA A 200 -0.64 -10.17 7.23
CA ALA A 200 0.05 -11.31 7.82
C ALA A 200 -0.77 -12.12 8.86
N SER A 201 -2.10 -11.97 8.89
CA SER A 201 -2.94 -12.74 9.81
C SER A 201 -3.22 -14.16 9.34
N PHE A 202 -3.07 -14.43 8.04
CA PHE A 202 -3.39 -15.71 7.45
C PHE A 202 -2.27 -16.18 6.52
N VAL A 203 -1.38 -17.01 7.08
CA VAL A 203 -0.30 -17.69 6.36
C VAL A 203 -0.49 -19.18 6.62
N ASN A 204 -1.29 -19.84 5.76
CA ASN A 204 -1.59 -21.27 5.85
C ASN A 204 -0.49 -22.13 5.20
N ASP A 205 -0.68 -23.45 5.18
CA ASP A 205 0.28 -24.40 4.64
C ASP A 205 0.61 -24.13 3.18
N PHE A 206 -0.39 -23.75 2.36
CA PHE A 206 -0.16 -23.35 0.97
C PHE A 206 0.81 -22.17 0.86
N TRP A 207 0.55 -21.09 1.61
CA TRP A 207 1.41 -19.90 1.57
C TRP A 207 2.81 -20.18 2.09
N CYS A 208 2.93 -21.06 3.11
CA CYS A 208 4.21 -21.53 3.58
C CYS A 208 4.97 -22.32 2.51
N GLU A 209 4.30 -23.22 1.80
CA GLU A 209 4.89 -24.01 0.73
C GLU A 209 5.27 -23.12 -0.46
N ALA A 210 4.35 -22.27 -0.94
CA ALA A 210 4.60 -21.33 -2.03
C ALA A 210 5.80 -20.43 -1.75
N THR A 211 5.92 -19.92 -0.51
CA THR A 211 7.06 -19.09 -0.08
C THR A 211 8.40 -19.81 -0.19
N ARG A 212 8.45 -21.11 0.12
CA ARG A 212 9.68 -21.92 0.04
C ARG A 212 10.03 -22.34 -1.38
N LEU A 213 9.00 -22.64 -2.18
CA LEU A 213 9.18 -23.21 -3.53
C LEU A 213 9.41 -22.14 -4.60
N TYR A 214 8.92 -20.91 -4.36
CA TYR A 214 8.91 -19.89 -5.40
C TYR A 214 9.67 -18.63 -4.98
N PRO A 215 10.96 -18.49 -5.33
CA PRO A 215 11.80 -17.37 -4.88
C PRO A 215 11.41 -16.02 -5.47
N LYS A 216 10.48 -15.97 -6.46
CA LYS A 216 9.90 -14.74 -7.00
C LYS A 216 8.60 -14.32 -6.31
N LEU A 217 8.23 -14.96 -5.19
CA LEU A 217 7.16 -14.51 -4.31
C LEU A 217 7.69 -13.51 -3.29
N HIS A 218 7.29 -12.26 -3.46
CA HIS A 218 7.69 -11.13 -2.62
C HIS A 218 6.54 -10.75 -1.68
N TRP A 219 6.85 -10.60 -0.41
CA TRP A 219 5.88 -10.23 0.60
C TRP A 219 6.02 -8.76 0.99
N THR A 220 4.90 -8.05 1.07
CA THR A 220 4.82 -6.74 1.70
C THR A 220 3.87 -6.84 2.88
N VAL A 221 4.42 -6.79 4.09
CA VAL A 221 3.64 -6.93 5.32
C VAL A 221 3.26 -5.57 5.85
N SER A 222 1.96 -5.34 6.06
CA SER A 222 1.43 -4.08 6.58
C SER A 222 1.42 -4.09 8.11
N LEU A 223 2.30 -3.31 8.75
CA LEU A 223 2.39 -3.13 10.20
C LEU A 223 2.39 -1.65 10.56
N ASP A 224 1.40 -1.19 11.33
CA ASP A 224 1.28 0.21 11.75
C ASP A 224 1.60 0.42 13.23
N ALA A 225 1.69 -0.65 14.00
CA ALA A 225 2.07 -0.71 15.41
C ALA A 225 2.37 -2.16 15.80
N VAL A 226 2.75 -2.40 17.06
CA VAL A 226 3.00 -3.73 17.64
C VAL A 226 2.15 -3.95 18.90
N GLY A 227 2.00 -5.20 19.34
CA GLY A 227 1.29 -5.56 20.56
C GLY A 227 -0.16 -5.07 20.60
N PRO A 228 -0.65 -4.63 21.77
CA PRO A 228 -2.01 -4.13 21.94
C PRO A 228 -2.34 -2.92 21.05
N ALA A 229 -1.36 -2.07 20.74
CA ALA A 229 -1.55 -0.94 19.86
C ALA A 229 -1.90 -1.39 18.43
N ALA A 230 -1.27 -2.46 17.93
CA ALA A 230 -1.61 -3.04 16.63
C ALA A 230 -3.07 -3.51 16.58
N GLU A 231 -3.58 -4.10 17.69
CA GLU A 231 -4.97 -4.58 17.78
C GLU A 231 -6.01 -3.44 17.78
N ILE A 232 -5.60 -2.23 18.21
CA ILE A 232 -6.44 -1.03 18.17
C ILE A 232 -6.39 -0.39 16.79
N VAL A 233 -5.18 -0.13 16.26
CA VAL A 233 -4.98 0.58 14.99
C VAL A 233 -5.50 -0.26 13.81
N ARG A 234 -5.21 -1.56 13.84
CA ARG A 234 -5.62 -2.55 12.83
C ARG A 234 -6.63 -3.54 13.43
N HIS A 235 -7.82 -3.04 13.74
CA HIS A 235 -8.86 -3.85 14.39
C HIS A 235 -9.12 -5.17 13.64
N GLY A 236 -9.08 -6.28 14.38
CA GLY A 236 -9.09 -7.65 13.86
C GLY A 236 -7.73 -8.35 14.01
N THR A 237 -6.66 -7.60 14.28
CA THR A 237 -5.35 -8.16 14.61
C THR A 237 -5.43 -9.00 15.88
N LYS A 238 -4.80 -10.18 15.84
CA LYS A 238 -4.34 -10.94 17.01
C LYS A 238 -2.83 -10.88 16.95
N TRP A 239 -2.23 -10.03 17.77
CA TRP A 239 -0.80 -9.70 17.64
C TRP A 239 0.11 -10.93 17.66
N SER A 240 -0.10 -11.84 18.60
CA SER A 240 0.72 -13.06 18.70
C SER A 240 0.72 -13.92 17.43
N MET A 241 -0.37 -13.90 16.66
CA MET A 241 -0.46 -14.59 15.37
C MET A 241 0.30 -13.83 14.28
N VAL A 242 0.08 -12.52 14.20
CA VAL A 242 0.75 -11.66 13.20
C VAL A 242 2.25 -11.68 13.44
N GLU A 243 2.72 -11.47 14.67
CA GLU A 243 4.13 -11.53 15.04
C GLU A 243 4.78 -12.86 14.61
N ARG A 244 4.16 -13.99 14.97
CA ARG A 244 4.65 -15.32 14.57
C ARG A 244 4.78 -15.44 13.05
N ASN A 245 3.76 -14.99 12.30
CA ASN A 245 3.76 -15.11 10.85
C ASN A 245 4.80 -14.17 10.20
N VAL A 246 4.99 -12.96 10.74
CA VAL A 246 6.03 -12.03 10.29
C VAL A 246 7.43 -12.60 10.51
N ARG A 247 7.71 -13.13 11.72
CA ARG A 247 8.98 -13.80 12.03
C ARG A 247 9.21 -15.01 11.13
N TRP A 248 8.16 -15.79 10.86
CA TRP A 248 8.26 -16.91 9.94
C TRP A 248 8.59 -16.46 8.51
N LEU A 249 7.89 -15.45 7.99
CA LEU A 249 8.15 -14.90 6.64
C LEU A 249 9.58 -14.33 6.54
N SER A 250 10.07 -13.62 7.54
CA SER A 250 11.42 -13.04 7.54
C SER A 250 12.53 -14.11 7.46
N GLN A 251 12.24 -15.32 7.89
CA GLN A 251 13.20 -16.43 7.86
C GLN A 251 13.10 -17.31 6.61
N HIS A 252 11.98 -17.27 5.88
CA HIS A 252 11.71 -18.22 4.78
C HIS A 252 11.45 -17.55 3.44
N ALA A 253 11.01 -16.29 3.41
CA ALA A 253 10.76 -15.58 2.16
C ALA A 253 12.07 -15.18 1.48
N ALA A 254 12.12 -15.26 0.17
CA ALA A 254 13.24 -14.75 -0.61
C ALA A 254 13.28 -13.20 -0.59
N SER A 255 12.14 -12.54 -0.41
CA SER A 255 12.03 -11.09 -0.26
C SER A 255 10.82 -10.75 0.60
N MET A 256 11.01 -9.83 1.57
CA MET A 256 9.96 -9.30 2.41
C MET A 256 10.22 -7.81 2.69
N ASP A 257 9.17 -6.99 2.56
CA ASP A 257 9.17 -5.60 3.00
C ASP A 257 8.13 -5.42 4.11
N ILE A 258 8.38 -4.52 5.06
CA ILE A 258 7.38 -4.04 6.02
C ILE A 258 6.91 -2.68 5.57
N ASN A 259 5.60 -2.47 5.51
CA ASN A 259 4.96 -1.23 5.13
C ASN A 259 4.17 -0.64 6.29
N THR A 260 4.46 0.60 6.66
CA THR A 260 3.81 1.33 7.76
C THR A 260 3.12 2.58 7.23
N VAL A 261 1.84 2.75 7.57
CA VAL A 261 1.12 4.02 7.37
C VAL A 261 1.17 4.80 8.68
N VAL A 262 1.87 5.94 8.68
CA VAL A 262 1.99 6.82 9.84
C VAL A 262 0.81 7.79 9.87
N THR A 263 0.08 7.81 10.97
CA THR A 263 -1.10 8.64 11.22
C THR A 263 -0.98 9.31 12.59
N ASN A 264 -1.92 10.19 12.93
CA ASN A 264 -2.01 10.75 14.28
C ASN A 264 -2.29 9.70 15.37
N LEU A 265 -2.78 8.50 15.01
CA LEU A 265 -3.08 7.41 15.96
C LEU A 265 -1.83 6.63 16.37
N ASN A 266 -0.88 6.42 15.47
CA ASN A 266 0.27 5.56 15.73
C ASN A 266 1.61 6.31 15.78
N VAL A 267 1.61 7.63 15.66
CA VAL A 267 2.85 8.43 15.71
C VAL A 267 3.62 8.24 17.03
N MET A 268 2.92 7.98 18.14
CA MET A 268 3.54 7.67 19.44
C MET A 268 3.82 6.17 19.64
N GLN A 269 3.52 5.34 18.66
CA GLN A 269 3.76 3.88 18.69
C GLN A 269 4.93 3.49 17.78
N LEU A 270 5.68 4.47 17.23
CA LEU A 270 6.74 4.19 16.27
C LEU A 270 7.99 3.61 16.93
N ALA A 271 8.37 3.99 18.15
CA ALA A 271 9.56 3.45 18.80
C ALA A 271 9.47 1.93 19.01
N PRO A 272 8.42 1.36 19.62
CA PRO A 272 8.30 -0.09 19.74
C PRO A 272 8.18 -0.79 18.36
N LEU A 273 7.54 -0.16 17.37
CA LEU A 273 7.49 -0.71 16.02
C LEU A 273 8.88 -0.76 15.37
N LEU A 274 9.64 0.34 15.44
CA LEU A 274 11.01 0.41 14.91
C LEU A 274 11.92 -0.62 15.56
N THR A 275 11.82 -0.80 16.89
CA THR A 275 12.57 -1.83 17.62
C THR A 275 12.21 -3.23 17.11
N PHE A 276 10.92 -3.54 16.97
CA PHE A 276 10.47 -4.82 16.42
C PHE A 276 10.96 -5.04 14.97
N VAL A 277 10.87 -4.02 14.12
CA VAL A 277 11.37 -4.11 12.74
C VAL A 277 12.86 -4.35 12.72
N HIS A 278 13.63 -3.68 13.59
CA HIS A 278 15.07 -3.93 13.72
C HIS A 278 15.36 -5.39 14.11
N GLU A 279 14.63 -5.97 15.09
CA GLU A 279 14.74 -7.39 15.42
C GLU A 279 14.47 -8.29 14.21
N ILE A 280 13.37 -8.02 13.47
CA ILE A 280 13.03 -8.75 12.25
C ILE A 280 14.14 -8.67 11.20
N GLN A 281 14.74 -7.48 11.03
CA GLN A 281 15.85 -7.29 10.09
C GLN A 281 17.11 -8.07 10.51
N GLN A 282 17.40 -8.16 11.80
CA GLN A 282 18.53 -8.94 12.34
C GLN A 282 18.29 -10.46 12.23
N GLU A 283 17.06 -10.91 12.45
CA GLU A 283 16.68 -12.32 12.35
C GLU A 283 16.50 -12.80 10.90
N SER A 284 16.35 -11.85 9.96
CA SER A 284 16.00 -12.13 8.58
C SER A 284 17.10 -12.92 7.88
N ARG A 285 16.70 -14.01 7.24
CA ARG A 285 17.53 -14.80 6.32
C ARG A 285 17.30 -14.43 4.86
N THR A 286 16.46 -13.45 4.59
CA THR A 286 16.18 -13.00 3.22
C THR A 286 17.46 -12.43 2.61
N PRO A 287 17.96 -13.01 1.50
CA PRO A 287 19.30 -12.68 0.98
C PRO A 287 19.38 -11.26 0.38
N ARG A 288 18.26 -10.73 -0.11
CA ARG A 288 18.20 -9.38 -0.71
C ARG A 288 16.76 -8.87 -0.73
N GLY A 289 16.55 -7.58 -0.44
CA GLY A 289 15.33 -6.89 -0.79
C GLY A 289 15.16 -6.79 -2.31
N ARG A 290 13.94 -6.53 -2.78
CA ARG A 290 13.57 -6.45 -4.20
C ARG A 290 14.44 -5.52 -5.06
N HIS A 291 15.12 -4.56 -4.45
CA HIS A 291 15.99 -3.59 -5.12
C HIS A 291 17.48 -3.81 -4.85
N GLY A 292 17.88 -5.00 -4.42
CA GLY A 292 19.29 -5.34 -4.20
C GLY A 292 19.83 -4.98 -2.82
N ASP A 293 18.99 -4.42 -1.95
CA ASP A 293 19.34 -4.11 -0.56
C ASP A 293 19.32 -5.37 0.30
N ASN A 294 20.13 -5.41 1.35
CA ASN A 294 20.17 -6.55 2.25
C ASN A 294 18.93 -6.62 3.14
N GLY A 295 18.21 -7.75 3.08
CA GLY A 295 17.18 -8.10 4.04
C GLY A 295 15.81 -7.45 3.85
N CYS A 296 15.04 -7.42 4.91
CA CYS A 296 13.70 -6.85 5.00
C CYS A 296 13.78 -5.30 5.05
N ARG A 297 13.19 -4.61 4.07
CA ARG A 297 13.10 -3.14 4.11
C ARG A 297 11.88 -2.69 4.90
N HIS A 298 12.01 -1.53 5.52
CA HIS A 298 10.90 -0.83 6.15
C HIS A 298 10.51 0.40 5.33
N GLN A 299 9.31 0.38 4.79
CA GLN A 299 8.75 1.48 4.00
C GLN A 299 7.71 2.24 4.81
N PHE A 300 7.69 3.56 4.68
CA PHE A 300 6.74 4.42 5.36
C PHE A 300 5.88 5.20 4.38
N HIS A 301 4.60 5.31 4.71
CA HIS A 301 3.66 6.22 4.07
C HIS A 301 3.09 7.15 5.13
N VAL A 302 3.48 8.42 5.10
CA VAL A 302 2.93 9.40 6.02
C VAL A 302 1.56 9.84 5.50
N SER A 303 0.52 9.54 6.27
CA SER A 303 -0.86 9.82 5.89
C SER A 303 -1.14 11.32 5.88
N GLN A 304 -1.62 11.82 4.75
CA GLN A 304 -2.14 13.17 4.60
C GLN A 304 -3.67 13.17 4.38
N ARG A 305 -4.24 12.02 4.07
CA ARG A 305 -5.68 11.84 3.87
C ARG A 305 -6.14 10.50 4.45
N PRO A 306 -7.33 10.47 5.06
CA PRO A 306 -8.21 11.61 5.31
C PRO A 306 -7.58 12.59 6.32
N TYR A 307 -7.77 13.89 6.16
CA TYR A 307 -7.11 14.93 6.96
C TYR A 307 -7.29 14.78 8.48
N TYR A 308 -8.41 14.21 8.92
CA TYR A 308 -8.64 13.96 10.35
C TYR A 308 -7.76 12.83 10.93
N LEU A 309 -7.09 12.04 10.10
CA LEU A 309 -6.09 11.04 10.50
C LEU A 309 -4.65 11.45 10.12
N ALA A 310 -4.46 12.64 9.54
CA ALA A 310 -3.12 13.12 9.21
C ALA A 310 -2.25 13.21 10.47
N VAL A 311 -0.96 12.91 10.32
CA VAL A 311 -0.01 12.80 11.44
C VAL A 311 0.16 14.09 12.22
N ASP A 312 -0.07 15.23 11.59
CA ASP A 312 0.00 16.59 12.16
C ASP A 312 -1.33 17.08 12.75
N ASN A 313 -2.40 16.28 12.63
CA ASN A 313 -3.70 16.61 13.27
C ASN A 313 -3.73 16.07 14.71
N LEU A 314 -3.09 16.80 15.63
CA LEU A 314 -2.95 16.49 17.04
C LEU A 314 -3.37 17.70 17.89
N SER A 315 -3.88 17.47 19.12
CA SER A 315 -4.00 18.55 20.10
C SER A 315 -2.60 19.06 20.47
N GLN A 316 -2.51 20.29 21.01
CA GLN A 316 -1.21 20.86 21.39
C GLN A 316 -0.44 19.97 22.37
N GLU A 317 -1.11 19.40 23.37
CA GLU A 317 -0.49 18.48 24.31
C GLU A 317 0.08 17.23 23.62
N LEU A 318 -0.72 16.63 22.72
CA LEU A 318 -0.30 15.44 21.97
C LEU A 318 0.80 15.77 20.96
N GLN A 319 0.80 16.97 20.39
CA GLN A 319 1.86 17.44 19.50
C GLN A 319 3.21 17.50 20.25
N ASP A 320 3.23 18.10 21.47
CA ASP A 320 4.44 18.17 22.29
C ASP A 320 4.94 16.78 22.71
N ARG A 321 4.02 15.84 22.97
CA ARG A 321 4.36 14.45 23.29
C ARG A 321 4.93 13.72 22.05
N ALA A 322 4.30 13.89 20.88
CA ALA A 322 4.76 13.31 19.63
C ALA A 322 6.15 13.81 19.24
N ILE A 323 6.44 15.10 19.44
CA ILE A 323 7.77 15.68 19.19
C ILE A 323 8.84 14.99 20.07
N ARG A 324 8.57 14.82 21.37
CA ARG A 324 9.50 14.13 22.27
C ARG A 324 9.68 12.67 21.88
N HIS A 325 8.61 11.96 21.54
CA HIS A 325 8.65 10.57 21.11
C HIS A 325 9.44 10.38 19.80
N LEU A 326 9.19 11.24 18.81
CA LEU A 326 9.93 11.19 17.53
C LEU A 326 11.40 11.51 17.72
N ALA A 327 11.75 12.47 18.59
CA ALA A 327 13.14 12.73 18.95
C ALA A 327 13.81 11.52 19.63
N GLN A 328 13.08 10.78 20.45
CA GLN A 328 13.54 9.51 21.02
C GLN A 328 13.72 8.43 19.93
N CYS A 329 12.80 8.32 18.96
CA CYS A 329 12.99 7.40 17.84
C CYS A 329 14.30 7.61 17.11
N LEU A 330 14.76 8.85 16.96
CA LEU A 330 16.04 9.18 16.30
C LEU A 330 17.28 8.72 17.08
N THR A 331 17.14 8.28 18.31
CA THR A 331 18.24 7.68 19.09
C THR A 331 18.35 6.16 18.89
N LEU A 332 17.41 5.54 18.18
CA LEU A 332 17.45 4.12 17.83
C LEU A 332 18.42 3.88 16.68
N ASP A 333 18.82 2.62 16.50
CA ASP A 333 19.59 2.19 15.34
C ASP A 333 18.68 2.11 14.11
N LEU A 334 18.65 3.19 13.33
CA LEU A 334 17.78 3.38 12.17
C LEU A 334 18.58 3.30 10.87
N ASP A 335 17.99 2.68 9.86
CA ASP A 335 18.51 2.83 8.51
C ASP A 335 18.28 4.27 7.96
N THR A 336 18.91 4.58 6.82
CA THR A 336 18.85 5.93 6.23
C THR A 336 17.43 6.36 5.86
N GLU A 337 16.57 5.42 5.42
CA GLU A 337 15.18 5.72 5.02
C GLU A 337 14.29 5.92 6.25
N GLN A 338 14.45 5.09 7.27
CA GLN A 338 13.78 5.24 8.56
C GLN A 338 14.12 6.60 9.19
N ALA A 339 15.41 6.92 9.31
CA ALA A 339 15.86 8.19 9.88
C ALA A 339 15.32 9.39 9.11
N ARG A 340 15.37 9.36 7.77
CA ARG A 340 14.82 10.42 6.91
C ARG A 340 13.33 10.61 7.14
N THR A 341 12.57 9.50 7.22
CA THR A 341 11.12 9.56 7.44
C THR A 341 10.78 10.12 8.81
N ILE A 342 11.45 9.65 9.87
CA ILE A 342 11.24 10.17 11.23
C ILE A 342 11.57 11.67 11.31
N HIS A 343 12.67 12.13 10.69
CA HIS A 343 12.97 13.57 10.58
C HIS A 343 11.86 14.34 9.86
N GLY A 344 11.34 13.79 8.75
CA GLY A 344 10.24 14.40 7.99
C GLY A 344 8.96 14.51 8.81
N VAL A 345 8.56 13.44 9.50
CA VAL A 345 7.39 13.43 10.39
C VAL A 345 7.59 14.41 11.55
N LEU A 346 8.76 14.44 12.17
CA LEU A 346 9.08 15.38 13.25
C LEU A 346 8.94 16.83 12.77
N ALA A 347 9.50 17.17 11.62
CA ALA A 347 9.40 18.51 11.05
C ALA A 347 7.94 18.88 10.72
N GLN A 348 7.16 17.94 10.18
CA GLN A 348 5.73 18.15 9.90
C GLN A 348 4.95 18.42 11.18
N VAL A 349 5.14 17.61 12.23
CA VAL A 349 4.47 17.79 13.51
C VAL A 349 4.90 19.10 14.20
N GLN A 350 6.18 19.49 14.13
CA GLN A 350 6.68 20.77 14.69
C GLN A 350 6.09 22.00 14.01
N GLN A 351 5.82 21.92 12.70
CA GLN A 351 5.27 23.03 11.91
C GLN A 351 3.74 23.05 11.89
N ALA A 352 3.11 22.01 12.42
CA ALA A 352 1.66 21.87 12.42
C ALA A 352 0.99 23.01 13.20
N LYS A 353 -0.08 23.54 12.62
CA LYS A 353 -0.97 24.48 13.32
C LYS A 353 -2.20 23.71 13.78
N PHE A 354 -2.51 23.79 15.06
CA PHE A 354 -3.68 23.12 15.60
C PHE A 354 -4.96 23.56 14.90
N ASP A 355 -5.68 22.60 14.32
CA ASP A 355 -7.02 22.78 13.76
C ASP A 355 -8.04 22.07 14.65
N SER A 356 -8.78 22.84 15.44
CA SER A 356 -9.76 22.30 16.38
C SER A 356 -10.91 21.54 15.69
N VAL A 357 -11.26 21.91 14.47
CA VAL A 357 -12.34 21.26 13.70
C VAL A 357 -11.88 19.88 13.21
N LEU A 358 -10.68 19.80 12.63
CA LEU A 358 -10.11 18.53 12.19
C LEU A 358 -9.82 17.60 13.37
N TRP A 359 -9.31 18.14 14.48
CA TRP A 359 -9.09 17.38 15.70
C TRP A 359 -10.41 16.82 16.25
N GLN A 360 -11.45 17.64 16.37
CA GLN A 360 -12.76 17.19 16.81
C GLN A 360 -13.33 16.09 15.90
N ARG A 361 -13.10 16.16 14.58
CA ARG A 361 -13.48 15.10 13.65
C ARG A 361 -12.74 13.81 13.95
N SER A 362 -11.43 13.87 14.23
CA SER A 362 -10.64 12.70 14.63
C SER A 362 -11.19 12.06 15.91
N VAL A 363 -11.45 12.89 16.93
CA VAL A 363 -12.01 12.42 18.21
C VAL A 363 -13.36 11.73 18.01
N VAL A 364 -14.30 12.37 17.29
CA VAL A 364 -15.63 11.79 17.04
C VAL A 364 -15.52 10.47 16.28
N PHE A 365 -14.68 10.41 15.23
CA PHE A 365 -14.46 9.20 14.44
C PHE A 365 -13.95 8.06 15.31
N ASN A 366 -12.89 8.29 16.08
CA ASN A 366 -12.24 7.25 16.85
C ASN A 366 -13.07 6.83 18.08
N THR A 367 -13.75 7.77 18.74
CA THR A 367 -14.67 7.46 19.85
C THR A 367 -15.84 6.60 19.37
N GLU A 368 -16.38 6.86 18.19
CA GLU A 368 -17.46 6.04 17.66
C GLU A 368 -16.94 4.63 17.28
N LEU A 369 -15.74 4.52 16.72
CA LEU A 369 -15.11 3.22 16.49
C LEU A 369 -14.85 2.47 17.81
N ASP A 370 -14.41 3.13 18.85
CA ASP A 370 -14.24 2.54 20.19
C ASP A 370 -15.56 1.99 20.72
N ARG A 371 -16.63 2.77 20.62
CA ARG A 371 -17.97 2.38 21.06
C ARG A 371 -18.46 1.10 20.36
N ILE A 372 -18.31 0.99 19.04
CA ILE A 372 -18.80 -0.17 18.28
C ILE A 372 -17.87 -1.38 18.36
N ARG A 373 -16.60 -1.18 18.70
CA ARG A 373 -15.56 -2.23 18.72
C ARG A 373 -15.14 -2.64 20.14
N GLY A 374 -15.62 -1.95 21.18
CA GLY A 374 -15.20 -2.17 22.57
C GLY A 374 -13.72 -1.86 22.81
N GLN A 375 -13.19 -0.81 22.17
CA GLN A 375 -11.78 -0.41 22.23
C GLN A 375 -11.62 0.94 22.95
N ASN A 376 -10.37 1.34 23.18
CA ASN A 376 -9.99 2.65 23.70
C ASN A 376 -8.78 3.16 22.92
N HIS A 377 -9.01 4.03 21.91
CA HIS A 377 -7.92 4.61 21.11
C HIS A 377 -7.02 5.56 21.90
N LEU A 378 -7.49 6.12 23.02
CA LEU A 378 -6.69 7.05 23.83
C LEU A 378 -5.46 6.38 24.43
N SER A 379 -5.51 5.04 24.66
CA SER A 379 -4.34 4.28 25.11
C SER A 379 -3.19 4.23 24.09
N LEU A 380 -3.42 4.66 22.85
CA LEU A 380 -2.35 4.80 21.85
C LEU A 380 -1.43 5.99 22.14
N TYR A 381 -1.90 6.92 22.96
CA TYR A 381 -1.17 8.12 23.32
C TYR A 381 -0.48 8.04 24.69
N ASP A 382 -0.71 6.97 25.45
CA ASP A 382 -0.05 6.72 26.74
C ASP A 382 1.40 6.27 26.56
#